data_814a12e5fa128c109e2a6959e3a84289
#
_entry.id   814a12e5fa128c109e2a6959e3a84289
#
_cell.length_a   1.000
_cell.length_b   1.000
_cell.length_c   1.000
_cell.angle_alpha   90.00
_cell.angle_beta   90.00
_cell.angle_gamma   90.00
#
_symmetry.space_group_name_H-M   'P 1'
#
loop_
_entity.id
_entity.type
_entity.pdbx_description
1 polymer ?
#
loop_
_entity_poly.entity_id
_entity_poly.type
_entity_poly.pdbx_seq_one_letter_code
_entity_poly.pdbx_strand_id
1 'polypeptide(L)'
;VKARIVAANLRDLSYIAANLRPADKAEIDCQHPGWTPAALALASLNGPAFVVELSGNPEAAFGAVEQRQGLWIVWAWGTRRMGRCVPAIKRFGRGVLLPELIARGACRGEARALATHGSAHTLLRHLGATQRCELPCFGIGGETFLLFDWTRNDVLFDAGTSKTATAAPGAQRQ
;
A
#
# COMPACT_ATOMS: atom_id res chain seq x y z
N VAL A 1 -7.62 20.29 -2.93
CA VAL A 1 -6.57 20.19 -1.88
C VAL A 1 -5.41 19.41 -2.46
N LYS A 2 -4.21 20.02 -2.51
CA LYS A 2 -3.01 19.37 -3.04
C LYS A 2 -2.49 18.37 -1.99
N ALA A 3 -2.37 17.11 -2.37
CA ALA A 3 -1.74 16.08 -1.55
C ALA A 3 -0.20 16.18 -1.69
N ARG A 4 0.51 16.10 -0.58
CA ARG A 4 1.98 16.01 -0.52
C ARG A 4 2.37 14.68 0.11
N ILE A 5 3.36 14.01 -0.44
CA ILE A 5 3.92 12.80 0.15
C ILE A 5 5.29 13.16 0.73
N VAL A 6 5.50 12.75 1.96
CA VAL A 6 6.74 12.96 2.72
C VAL A 6 7.21 11.66 3.34
N ALA A 7 8.50 11.55 3.66
CA ALA A 7 8.99 10.44 4.47
C ALA A 7 8.27 10.43 5.82
N ALA A 8 7.89 9.23 6.27
CA ALA A 8 7.20 9.09 7.54
C ALA A 8 8.12 9.37 8.73
N ASN A 9 7.53 9.88 9.79
CA ASN A 9 8.17 10.02 11.09
C ASN A 9 7.23 9.52 12.19
N LEU A 10 7.77 9.25 13.36
CA LEU A 10 7.03 8.66 14.48
C LEU A 10 5.83 9.51 14.91
N ARG A 11 5.96 10.83 14.92
CA ARG A 11 4.90 11.76 15.33
C ARG A 11 3.69 11.66 14.41
N ASP A 12 3.90 11.77 13.10
CA ASP A 12 2.83 11.78 12.11
C ASP A 12 2.14 10.41 12.02
N LEU A 13 2.93 9.33 12.07
CA LEU A 13 2.39 7.97 12.14
C LEU A 13 1.56 7.77 13.40
N SER A 14 2.04 8.20 14.58
CA SER A 14 1.28 8.07 15.84
C SER A 14 -0.02 8.89 15.80
N TYR A 15 0.00 10.07 15.19
CA TYR A 15 -1.20 10.88 15.01
C TYR A 15 -2.24 10.15 14.13
N ILE A 16 -1.83 9.63 12.95
CA ILE A 16 -2.73 8.91 12.07
C ILE A 16 -3.26 7.65 12.76
N ALA A 17 -2.38 6.89 13.44
CA ALA A 17 -2.76 5.68 14.18
C ALA A 17 -3.78 5.95 15.31
N ALA A 18 -3.67 7.09 15.98
CA ALA A 18 -4.65 7.51 16.99
C ALA A 18 -6.00 7.95 16.38
N ASN A 19 -6.04 8.27 15.08
CA ASN A 19 -7.20 8.78 14.36
C ASN A 19 -7.64 7.87 13.20
N LEU A 20 -7.38 6.58 13.29
CA LEU A 20 -7.74 5.62 12.24
C LEU A 20 -9.22 5.67 11.88
N ARG A 21 -9.52 5.53 10.59
CA ARG A 21 -10.89 5.26 10.16
C ARG A 21 -11.34 3.88 10.65
N PRO A 22 -12.65 3.69 10.88
CA PRO A 22 -13.16 2.46 11.50
C PRO A 22 -12.72 1.16 10.80
N ALA A 23 -12.68 1.15 9.47
CA ALA A 23 -12.31 -0.05 8.70
C ALA A 23 -10.83 -0.45 8.90
N ASP A 24 -9.90 0.53 8.90
CA ASP A 24 -8.49 0.26 9.15
C ASP A 24 -8.27 -0.18 10.61
N LYS A 25 -8.98 0.47 11.56
CA LYS A 25 -8.92 0.08 12.96
C LYS A 25 -9.39 -1.37 13.17
N ALA A 26 -10.54 -1.74 12.59
CA ALA A 26 -11.07 -3.09 12.68
C ALA A 26 -10.08 -4.13 12.13
N GLU A 27 -9.44 -3.85 10.99
CA GLU A 27 -8.43 -4.74 10.41
C GLU A 27 -7.20 -4.92 11.30
N ILE A 28 -6.73 -3.82 11.91
CA ILE A 28 -5.58 -3.87 12.83
C ILE A 28 -5.95 -4.59 14.12
N ASP A 29 -7.14 -4.35 14.68
CA ASP A 29 -7.62 -5.02 15.88
C ASP A 29 -7.67 -6.57 15.71
N CYS A 30 -8.00 -7.04 14.50
CA CYS A 30 -8.03 -8.48 14.18
C CYS A 30 -6.64 -9.12 14.08
N GLN A 31 -5.57 -8.35 13.90
CA GLN A 31 -4.22 -8.88 13.71
C GLN A 31 -3.30 -8.64 14.91
N HIS A 32 -3.52 -7.56 15.64
CA HIS A 32 -2.61 -7.06 16.67
C HIS A 32 -3.35 -6.71 17.95
N PRO A 33 -3.71 -7.70 18.78
CA PRO A 33 -4.43 -7.45 20.03
C PRO A 33 -3.60 -6.55 20.95
N GLY A 34 -4.25 -5.55 21.52
CA GLY A 34 -3.60 -4.63 22.47
C GLY A 34 -2.58 -3.67 21.84
N TRP A 35 -2.61 -3.48 20.52
CA TRP A 35 -1.77 -2.48 19.87
C TRP A 35 -2.04 -1.07 20.42
N THR A 36 -1.01 -0.21 20.35
CA THR A 36 -1.13 1.21 20.65
C THR A 36 -0.72 2.05 19.44
N PRO A 37 -1.20 3.29 19.31
CA PRO A 37 -0.76 4.17 18.21
C PRO A 37 0.76 4.27 18.07
N ALA A 38 1.48 4.37 19.18
CA ALA A 38 2.93 4.44 19.18
C ALA A 38 3.59 3.13 18.73
N ALA A 39 3.06 1.97 19.17
CA ALA A 39 3.58 0.66 18.76
C ALA A 39 3.37 0.40 17.27
N LEU A 40 2.18 0.73 16.74
CA LEU A 40 1.89 0.62 15.30
C LEU A 40 2.81 1.54 14.48
N ALA A 41 2.96 2.79 14.91
CA ALA A 41 3.83 3.75 14.26
C ALA A 41 5.29 3.29 14.24
N LEU A 42 5.80 2.77 15.35
CA LEU A 42 7.17 2.27 15.46
C LEU A 42 7.40 1.05 14.56
N ALA A 43 6.47 0.08 14.56
CA ALA A 43 6.53 -1.09 13.69
C ALA A 43 6.52 -0.71 12.20
N SER A 44 5.80 0.34 11.83
CA SER A 44 5.71 0.84 10.45
C SER A 44 7.00 1.50 9.94
N LEU A 45 7.93 1.88 10.82
CA LEU A 45 9.23 2.46 10.47
C LEU A 45 10.33 1.42 10.20
N ASN A 46 10.03 0.12 10.26
CA ASN A 46 11.00 -0.94 9.98
C ASN A 46 11.28 -1.13 8.47
N GLY A 47 10.90 -0.18 7.63
CA GLY A 47 11.13 -0.17 6.19
C GLY A 47 10.76 1.18 5.58
N PRO A 48 10.75 1.31 4.25
CA PRO A 48 10.31 2.53 3.58
C PRO A 48 8.86 2.85 3.95
N ALA A 49 8.65 3.99 4.58
CA ALA A 49 7.37 4.46 5.06
C ALA A 49 7.14 5.92 4.67
N PHE A 50 5.92 6.23 4.28
CA PHE A 50 5.52 7.54 3.77
C PHE A 50 4.20 7.99 4.38
N VAL A 51 4.04 9.32 4.47
CA VAL A 51 2.80 9.97 4.92
C VAL A 51 2.26 10.83 3.79
N VAL A 52 0.95 10.82 3.62
CA VAL A 52 0.24 11.76 2.75
C VAL A 52 -0.37 12.85 3.60
N GLU A 53 0.07 14.07 3.35
CA GLU A 53 -0.48 15.28 3.94
C GLU A 53 -1.53 15.91 3.03
N LEU A 54 -2.66 16.34 3.61
CA LEU A 54 -3.65 17.19 2.96
C LEU A 54 -3.74 18.52 3.70
N SER A 55 -3.37 19.62 3.04
CA SER A 55 -3.29 20.95 3.67
C SER A 55 -2.42 20.97 4.94
N GLY A 56 -1.30 20.26 4.92
CA GLY A 56 -0.35 20.21 6.02
C GLY A 56 -0.71 19.25 7.16
N ASN A 57 -1.84 18.52 7.08
CA ASN A 57 -2.22 17.52 8.07
C ASN A 57 -1.91 16.11 7.58
N PRO A 58 -1.30 15.25 8.40
CA PRO A 58 -1.06 13.84 8.05
C PRO A 58 -2.40 13.07 8.07
N GLU A 59 -2.75 12.46 6.95
CA GLU A 59 -4.08 11.83 6.76
C GLU A 59 -4.01 10.36 6.36
N ALA A 60 -2.92 9.92 5.76
CA ALA A 60 -2.69 8.52 5.41
C ALA A 60 -1.22 8.17 5.54
N ALA A 61 -0.96 6.92 5.88
CA ALA A 61 0.37 6.33 5.90
C ALA A 61 0.39 5.06 5.05
N PHE A 62 1.51 4.79 4.42
CA PHE A 62 1.73 3.58 3.64
C PHE A 62 3.22 3.28 3.53
N GLY A 63 3.54 2.03 3.30
CA GLY A 63 4.93 1.61 3.22
C GLY A 63 5.08 0.11 2.99
N ALA A 64 6.29 -0.38 3.22
CA ALA A 64 6.60 -1.79 3.12
C ALA A 64 7.66 -2.18 4.16
N VAL A 65 7.59 -3.43 4.62
CA VAL A 65 8.57 -4.03 5.53
C VAL A 65 9.07 -5.33 4.91
N GLU A 66 10.38 -5.53 4.88
CA GLU A 66 10.94 -6.79 4.42
C GLU A 66 10.72 -7.88 5.48
N GLN A 67 9.91 -8.88 5.16
CA GLN A 67 9.65 -10.02 6.05
C GLN A 67 10.79 -11.05 6.00
N ARG A 68 11.34 -11.25 4.81
CA ARG A 68 12.54 -12.05 4.52
C ARG A 68 13.11 -11.57 3.18
N GLN A 69 14.33 -11.96 2.88
CA GLN A 69 14.97 -11.58 1.62
C GLN A 69 14.05 -11.78 0.41
N GLY A 70 13.80 -10.70 -0.29
CA GLY A 70 12.96 -10.66 -1.51
C GLY A 70 11.45 -10.70 -1.29
N LEU A 71 10.94 -10.89 -0.06
CA LEU A 71 9.52 -10.82 0.26
C LEU A 71 9.21 -9.61 1.14
N TRP A 72 8.36 -8.74 0.64
CA TRP A 72 7.94 -7.51 1.31
C TRP A 72 6.47 -7.54 1.67
N ILE A 73 6.14 -7.10 2.87
CA ILE A 73 4.75 -6.86 3.28
C ILE A 73 4.46 -5.39 3.08
N VAL A 74 3.48 -5.11 2.24
CA VAL A 74 3.02 -3.75 1.92
C VAL A 74 1.79 -3.44 2.77
N TRP A 75 1.76 -2.25 3.32
CA TRP A 75 0.70 -1.81 4.23
C TRP A 75 0.26 -0.37 3.93
N ALA A 76 -0.99 -0.06 4.28
CA ALA A 76 -1.53 1.30 4.25
C ALA A 76 -2.68 1.43 5.24
N TRP A 77 -2.74 2.55 5.93
CA TRP A 77 -3.83 2.90 6.84
C TRP A 77 -3.95 4.43 6.95
N GLY A 78 -5.09 4.94 7.42
CA GLY A 78 -5.30 6.37 7.46
C GLY A 78 -6.51 6.83 8.27
N THR A 79 -6.67 8.13 8.32
CA THR A 79 -7.81 8.81 8.94
C THR A 79 -9.08 8.66 8.09
N ARG A 80 -10.20 9.23 8.54
CA ARG A 80 -11.43 9.29 7.75
C ARG A 80 -11.25 9.98 6.38
N ARG A 81 -10.16 10.72 6.18
CA ARG A 81 -9.83 11.40 4.92
C ARG A 81 -8.94 10.56 3.98
N MET A 82 -8.61 9.32 4.35
CA MET A 82 -7.80 8.38 3.54
C MET A 82 -8.25 8.33 2.07
N GLY A 83 -9.56 8.34 1.79
CA GLY A 83 -10.08 8.30 0.42
C GLY A 83 -9.56 9.44 -0.48
N ARG A 84 -9.28 10.61 0.08
CA ARG A 84 -8.70 11.75 -0.66
C ARG A 84 -7.21 11.59 -0.93
N CYS A 85 -6.55 10.70 -0.21
CA CYS A 85 -5.13 10.39 -0.36
C CYS A 85 -4.86 9.32 -1.44
N VAL A 86 -5.86 8.49 -1.77
CA VAL A 86 -5.74 7.35 -2.69
C VAL A 86 -5.10 7.71 -4.03
N PRO A 87 -5.46 8.80 -4.74
CA PRO A 87 -4.82 9.15 -6.01
C PRO A 87 -3.31 9.41 -5.88
N ALA A 88 -2.89 10.03 -4.78
CA ALA A 88 -1.48 10.29 -4.50
C ALA A 88 -0.73 9.00 -4.16
N ILE A 89 -1.32 8.15 -3.29
CA ILE A 89 -0.77 6.84 -2.93
C ILE A 89 -0.60 5.97 -4.18
N LYS A 90 -1.63 5.88 -5.04
CA LYS A 90 -1.58 5.11 -6.28
C LYS A 90 -0.43 5.56 -7.19
N ARG A 91 -0.32 6.87 -7.44
CA ARG A 91 0.75 7.40 -8.31
C ARG A 91 2.14 7.15 -7.73
N PHE A 92 2.33 7.42 -6.45
CA PHE A 92 3.62 7.22 -5.78
C PHE A 92 3.95 5.74 -5.61
N GLY A 93 2.97 4.93 -5.23
CA GLY A 93 3.13 3.48 -5.06
C GLY A 93 3.64 2.82 -6.33
N ARG A 94 3.00 3.09 -7.47
CA ARG A 94 3.40 2.52 -8.77
C ARG A 94 4.66 3.15 -9.34
N GLY A 95 4.85 4.47 -9.19
CA GLY A 95 5.93 5.21 -9.84
C GLY A 95 7.22 5.29 -9.03
N VAL A 96 7.17 5.08 -7.71
CA VAL A 96 8.32 5.25 -6.82
C VAL A 96 8.50 4.03 -5.91
N LEU A 97 7.51 3.71 -5.06
CA LEU A 97 7.68 2.68 -4.03
C LEU A 97 7.94 1.29 -4.63
N LEU A 98 7.09 0.81 -5.54
CA LEU A 98 7.28 -0.52 -6.14
C LEU A 98 8.61 -0.65 -6.91
N PRO A 99 9.00 0.32 -7.77
CA PRO A 99 10.34 0.32 -8.38
C PRO A 99 11.48 0.32 -7.36
N GLU A 100 11.35 1.07 -6.26
CA GLU A 100 12.36 1.10 -5.20
C GLU A 100 12.49 -0.26 -4.49
N LEU A 101 11.37 -0.92 -4.19
CA LEU A 101 11.40 -2.27 -3.60
C LEU A 101 12.07 -3.27 -4.53
N ILE A 102 11.80 -3.21 -5.84
CA ILE A 102 12.46 -4.07 -6.84
C ILE A 102 13.95 -3.79 -6.88
N ALA A 103 14.38 -2.53 -6.86
CA ALA A 103 15.79 -2.15 -6.81
C ALA A 103 16.49 -2.66 -5.54
N ARG A 104 15.76 -2.79 -4.43
CA ARG A 104 16.23 -3.42 -3.17
C ARG A 104 16.18 -4.95 -3.19
N GLY A 105 15.85 -5.57 -4.31
CA GLY A 105 15.83 -7.02 -4.47
C GLY A 105 14.47 -7.69 -4.22
N ALA A 106 13.38 -6.94 -4.12
CA ALA A 106 12.06 -7.53 -3.98
C ALA A 106 11.73 -8.44 -5.18
N CYS A 107 11.36 -9.67 -4.88
CA CYS A 107 10.81 -10.62 -5.85
C CYS A 107 9.27 -10.64 -5.78
N ARG A 108 8.73 -10.35 -4.59
CA ARG A 108 7.29 -10.38 -4.28
C ARG A 108 6.93 -9.35 -3.21
N GLY A 109 5.81 -8.67 -3.41
CA GLY A 109 5.16 -7.86 -2.39
C GLY A 109 3.81 -8.47 -2.05
N GLU A 110 3.47 -8.58 -0.77
CA GLU A 110 2.19 -9.07 -0.26
C GLU A 110 1.46 -8.02 0.55
N ALA A 111 0.14 -8.03 0.48
CA ALA A 111 -0.74 -7.32 1.39
C ALA A 111 -1.88 -8.25 1.81
N ARG A 112 -2.28 -8.17 3.07
CA ARG A 112 -3.40 -8.92 3.62
C ARG A 112 -4.44 -7.93 4.09
N ALA A 113 -5.67 -8.08 3.64
CA ALA A 113 -6.76 -7.18 4.00
C ALA A 113 -7.95 -7.98 4.52
N LEU A 114 -8.60 -7.46 5.56
CA LEU A 114 -9.81 -8.07 6.11
C LEU A 114 -10.85 -8.26 5.01
N ALA A 115 -11.49 -9.43 4.93
CA ALA A 115 -12.42 -9.77 3.84
C ALA A 115 -13.58 -8.77 3.69
N THR A 116 -13.96 -8.09 4.78
CA THR A 116 -14.98 -7.04 4.77
C THR A 116 -14.46 -5.63 4.42
N HIS A 117 -13.13 -5.47 4.24
CA HIS A 117 -12.50 -4.17 4.01
C HIS A 117 -12.46 -3.80 2.52
N GLY A 118 -13.61 -3.62 1.87
CA GLY A 118 -13.72 -3.39 0.41
C GLY A 118 -12.92 -2.21 -0.12
N SER A 119 -12.72 -1.15 0.67
CA SER A 119 -11.90 0.00 0.23
C SER A 119 -10.41 -0.31 0.16
N ALA A 120 -9.89 -1.21 1.02
CA ALA A 120 -8.53 -1.72 0.91
C ALA A 120 -8.36 -2.60 -0.34
N HIS A 121 -9.32 -3.49 -0.62
CA HIS A 121 -9.30 -4.32 -1.83
C HIS A 121 -9.27 -3.47 -3.10
N THR A 122 -10.06 -2.40 -3.14
CA THR A 122 -10.08 -1.46 -4.27
C THR A 122 -8.73 -0.75 -4.43
N LEU A 123 -8.12 -0.28 -3.34
CA LEU A 123 -6.80 0.33 -3.37
C LEU A 123 -5.74 -0.64 -3.88
N LEU A 124 -5.71 -1.87 -3.37
CA LEU A 124 -4.74 -2.89 -3.75
C LEU A 124 -4.84 -3.24 -5.24
N ARG A 125 -6.06 -3.44 -5.77
CA ARG A 125 -6.27 -3.65 -7.21
C ARG A 125 -5.82 -2.45 -8.05
N HIS A 126 -6.08 -1.23 -7.60
CA HIS A 126 -5.60 -0.01 -8.26
C HIS A 126 -4.06 0.12 -8.24
N LEU A 127 -3.39 -0.48 -7.28
CA LEU A 127 -1.94 -0.58 -7.24
C LEU A 127 -1.39 -1.70 -8.12
N GLY A 128 -2.26 -2.51 -8.76
CA GLY A 128 -1.88 -3.61 -9.63
C GLY A 128 -1.73 -4.95 -8.91
N ALA A 129 -2.15 -5.03 -7.63
CA ALA A 129 -2.11 -6.29 -6.90
C ALA A 129 -3.18 -7.26 -7.38
N THR A 130 -2.84 -8.53 -7.45
CA THR A 130 -3.75 -9.65 -7.74
C THR A 130 -4.21 -10.30 -6.44
N GLN A 131 -5.52 -10.49 -6.28
CA GLN A 131 -6.06 -11.32 -5.20
C GLN A 131 -5.75 -12.78 -5.48
N ARG A 132 -5.07 -13.46 -4.55
CA ARG A 132 -4.63 -14.86 -4.72
C ARG A 132 -5.56 -15.86 -4.06
N CYS A 133 -5.89 -15.65 -2.79
CA CYS A 133 -6.72 -16.56 -2.03
C CYS A 133 -7.37 -15.88 -0.84
N GLU A 134 -8.30 -16.59 -0.23
CA GLU A 134 -8.80 -16.31 1.10
C GLU A 134 -7.93 -16.98 2.14
N LEU A 135 -7.83 -16.35 3.30
CA LEU A 135 -7.12 -16.84 4.47
C LEU A 135 -8.14 -16.98 5.62
N PRO A 136 -8.89 -18.10 5.68
CA PRO A 136 -9.85 -18.33 6.76
C PRO A 136 -9.15 -18.40 8.11
N CYS A 137 -9.79 -17.90 9.16
CA CYS A 137 -9.25 -17.90 10.52
C CYS A 137 -7.86 -17.23 10.64
N PHE A 138 -7.56 -16.26 9.80
CA PHE A 138 -6.30 -15.52 9.86
C PHE A 138 -6.30 -14.47 10.98
N GLY A 139 -7.44 -13.81 11.21
CA GLY A 139 -7.63 -12.91 12.35
C GLY A 139 -7.73 -13.69 13.67
N ILE A 140 -7.35 -13.04 14.77
CA ILE A 140 -7.33 -13.64 16.11
C ILE A 140 -8.71 -14.07 16.62
N GLY A 141 -9.79 -13.45 16.11
CA GLY A 141 -11.19 -13.81 16.38
C GLY A 141 -11.76 -14.77 15.33
N GLY A 142 -10.95 -15.32 14.43
CA GLY A 142 -11.39 -16.21 13.37
C GLY A 142 -11.79 -15.49 12.08
N GLU A 143 -11.50 -14.20 11.96
CA GLU A 143 -11.84 -13.41 10.78
C GLU A 143 -11.06 -13.90 9.55
N THR A 144 -11.76 -13.87 8.39
CA THR A 144 -11.16 -14.17 7.10
C THR A 144 -10.48 -12.92 6.53
N PHE A 145 -9.27 -13.11 6.01
CA PHE A 145 -8.52 -12.11 5.25
C PHE A 145 -8.40 -12.53 3.79
N LEU A 146 -8.11 -11.57 2.92
CA LEU A 146 -7.75 -11.81 1.52
C LEU A 146 -6.26 -11.51 1.33
N LEU A 147 -5.55 -12.41 0.64
CA LEU A 147 -4.18 -12.20 0.24
C LEU A 147 -4.13 -11.55 -1.14
N PHE A 148 -3.42 -10.45 -1.23
CA PHE A 148 -3.06 -9.77 -2.48
C PHE A 148 -1.56 -9.78 -2.67
N ASP A 149 -1.08 -9.89 -3.91
CA ASP A 149 0.35 -9.81 -4.19
C ASP A 149 0.70 -9.13 -5.51
N TRP A 150 1.96 -8.78 -5.61
CA TRP A 150 2.69 -8.45 -6.84
C TRP A 150 3.92 -9.31 -6.94
N THR A 151 4.27 -9.70 -8.15
CA THR A 151 5.60 -10.25 -8.44
C THR A 151 6.45 -9.22 -9.20
N ARG A 152 7.77 -9.37 -9.16
CA ARG A 152 8.68 -8.53 -9.94
C ARG A 152 8.28 -8.48 -11.42
N ASN A 153 7.85 -9.61 -11.98
CA ASN A 153 7.47 -9.70 -13.39
C ASN A 153 6.22 -8.87 -13.70
N ASP A 154 5.22 -8.86 -12.82
CA ASP A 154 4.00 -8.07 -13.01
C ASP A 154 4.34 -6.57 -13.12
N VAL A 155 5.23 -6.07 -12.26
CA VAL A 155 5.62 -4.65 -12.24
C VAL A 155 6.45 -4.27 -13.47
N LEU A 156 7.38 -5.14 -13.90
CA LEU A 156 8.22 -4.88 -15.08
C LEU A 156 7.42 -4.96 -16.38
N PHE A 157 6.41 -5.82 -16.46
CA PHE A 157 5.55 -5.95 -17.64
C PHE A 157 4.70 -4.70 -17.85
N ASP A 158 4.10 -4.16 -16.79
CA ASP A 158 3.33 -2.90 -16.83
C ASP A 158 4.20 -1.70 -17.29
N ALA A 159 5.45 -1.66 -16.87
CA ALA A 159 6.39 -0.62 -17.28
C ALA A 159 6.79 -0.71 -18.77
N GLY A 160 6.82 -1.93 -19.33
CA GLY A 160 7.14 -2.21 -20.75
C GLY A 160 6.00 -1.84 -21.70
N THR A 161 4.76 -2.14 -21.33
CA THR A 161 3.57 -1.87 -22.16
C THR A 161 3.25 -0.38 -22.25
N SER A 162 3.66 0.43 -21.27
CA SER A 162 3.48 1.89 -21.32
C SER A 162 4.43 2.61 -22.30
N LYS A 163 5.53 1.98 -22.72
CA LYS A 163 6.52 2.57 -23.65
C LYS A 163 6.30 2.26 -25.13
N THR A 164 5.48 1.27 -25.46
CA THR A 164 5.27 0.82 -26.86
C THR A 164 4.05 1.44 -27.55
N ALA A 165 3.29 2.32 -26.90
CA ALA A 165 2.12 2.98 -27.49
C ALA A 165 2.43 4.26 -28.28
N THR A 166 3.72 4.60 -28.53
CA THR A 166 4.08 5.81 -29.29
C THR A 166 5.09 5.49 -30.38
N ALA A 167 4.69 4.71 -31.39
CA ALA A 167 5.32 4.72 -32.72
C ALA A 167 4.39 4.06 -33.76
N ALA A 168 3.45 4.82 -34.33
CA ALA A 168 2.84 4.46 -35.58
C ALA A 168 3.79 4.96 -36.72
N PRO A 169 4.31 4.10 -37.58
CA PRO A 169 5.04 4.57 -38.77
C PRO A 169 4.02 5.06 -39.80
N GLY A 170 4.24 6.27 -40.28
CA GLY A 170 3.47 6.88 -41.35
C GLY A 170 3.51 6.02 -42.60
N ALA A 171 2.34 5.76 -43.18
CA ALA A 171 2.18 5.21 -44.50
C ALA A 171 2.67 6.22 -45.54
N GLN A 172 3.79 5.93 -46.17
CA GLN A 172 4.14 6.53 -47.46
C GLN A 172 3.33 5.83 -48.55
N ARG A 173 2.44 6.60 -49.19
CA ARG A 173 1.85 6.25 -50.48
C ARG A 173 2.80 6.73 -51.58
N GLN A 174 3.18 5.85 -52.43
CA GLN A 174 3.45 6.11 -53.87
C GLN A 174 2.40 5.37 -54.69
#